data_bcd6709781f7581b15cf6e65973080f4
#
_entry.id   bcd6709781f7581b15cf6e65973080f4
#
_cell.length_a   1.000
_cell.length_b   1.000
_cell.length_c   1.000
_cell.angle_alpha   90.00
_cell.angle_beta   90.00
_cell.angle_gamma   90.00
#
_symmetry.space_group_name_H-M   'P 1'
#
loop_
_entity.id
_entity.type
_entity.pdbx_description
1 polymer ?
#
loop_
_entity_poly.entity_id
_entity_poly.type
_entity_poly.pdbx_seq_one_letter_code
_entity_poly.pdbx_strand_id
1 'polypeptide(L)'
;MAGHTPTIIAMTTLALPLSSTAIGALRQLAVFGLLALAAAQPAHALRIKEVAAVQGVRSNQLTGYGLVVGLDGTGDQTTQMPITTQAMQNYLQQAGISLPAGATAPQLKNVATVIVTAQLPAFAQPGQSIDVTVASMGNAKSLKGGTLIATPLRGADGEIYALAQGNVVVGGAGASAGGSKVQVNHLSAGRVPDGAQVERSVPTPLHEGETIKLGLNASDFQTARKVARVINERLGGGTATALDGRTVQVQAPQDPGARVNFIAELEELPLPDSTPAAKVVINPRTGSIVLNQAVTLGPCAIAHGNLSITISSTPVISQPAPLSQGQTVVAQKSDIQIKQDGGKVLQVPASPQLADVVRALNTLGATPQDLLAILQAIKAAGALNAELEVI
;
A
#
# COMPACT_ATOMS: atom_id res chain seq x y z
N MET A 1 -67.57 51.61 -36.24
CA MET A 1 -66.68 51.46 -35.10
C MET A 1 -65.59 50.50 -35.50
N ALA A 2 -64.39 50.94 -35.44
CA ALA A 2 -63.20 50.40 -36.08
C ALA A 2 -62.69 49.09 -35.47
N GLY A 3 -62.50 48.09 -36.32
CA GLY A 3 -61.78 46.83 -35.99
C GLY A 3 -60.37 46.91 -36.52
N HIS A 4 -59.38 46.84 -35.65
CA HIS A 4 -57.97 46.76 -36.04
C HIS A 4 -57.58 45.33 -36.20
N THR A 5 -57.16 44.91 -37.37
CA THR A 5 -56.46 43.65 -37.68
C THR A 5 -54.94 43.86 -37.55
N PRO A 6 -54.21 42.98 -36.86
CA PRO A 6 -52.75 43.08 -36.87
C PRO A 6 -52.16 42.29 -38.05
N THR A 7 -51.31 42.98 -38.79
CA THR A 7 -50.52 42.48 -39.89
C THR A 7 -49.41 41.53 -39.40
N ILE A 8 -49.45 40.26 -39.84
CA ILE A 8 -48.39 39.29 -39.58
C ILE A 8 -47.28 39.53 -40.63
N ILE A 9 -46.10 39.97 -40.16
CA ILE A 9 -44.88 40.04 -40.95
C ILE A 9 -44.28 38.66 -41.05
N ALA A 10 -44.34 38.03 -42.21
CA ALA A 10 -43.64 36.76 -42.47
C ALA A 10 -42.15 37.01 -42.63
N MET A 11 -41.38 36.54 -41.66
CA MET A 11 -39.91 36.49 -41.74
C MET A 11 -39.49 35.30 -42.62
N THR A 12 -39.12 35.61 -43.88
CA THR A 12 -38.56 34.62 -44.79
C THR A 12 -37.13 34.28 -44.37
N THR A 13 -36.92 33.12 -43.83
CA THR A 13 -35.57 32.57 -43.54
C THR A 13 -34.91 32.18 -44.84
N LEU A 14 -33.88 32.90 -45.24
CA LEU A 14 -33.04 32.62 -46.39
C LEU A 14 -32.10 31.43 -46.02
N ALA A 15 -32.47 30.22 -46.39
CA ALA A 15 -31.62 29.06 -46.29
C ALA A 15 -30.66 29.01 -47.45
N LEU A 16 -29.40 29.38 -47.22
CA LEU A 16 -28.32 29.20 -48.19
C LEU A 16 -27.94 27.67 -48.25
N PRO A 17 -27.88 27.06 -49.41
CA PRO A 17 -27.46 25.64 -49.52
C PRO A 17 -25.97 25.55 -49.24
N LEU A 18 -25.59 24.98 -48.10
CA LEU A 18 -24.21 24.60 -47.81
C LEU A 18 -23.80 23.49 -48.77
N SER A 19 -22.74 23.71 -49.56
CA SER A 19 -22.18 22.73 -50.47
C SER A 19 -21.73 21.47 -49.69
N SER A 20 -21.85 20.31 -50.30
CA SER A 20 -21.49 19.00 -49.72
C SER A 20 -20.05 18.95 -49.20
N THR A 21 -19.16 19.76 -49.70
CA THR A 21 -17.77 19.94 -49.29
C THR A 21 -17.66 20.67 -47.93
N ALA A 22 -18.57 21.64 -47.65
CA ALA A 22 -18.58 22.36 -46.35
C ALA A 22 -19.08 21.48 -45.22
N ILE A 23 -20.07 20.60 -45.47
CA ILE A 23 -20.58 19.62 -44.49
C ILE A 23 -19.51 18.58 -44.15
N GLY A 24 -18.70 18.14 -45.14
CA GLY A 24 -17.58 17.21 -44.92
C GLY A 24 -16.49 17.83 -44.04
N ALA A 25 -16.12 19.07 -44.29
CA ALA A 25 -15.11 19.79 -43.50
C ALA A 25 -15.58 20.04 -42.04
N LEU A 26 -16.85 20.37 -41.84
CA LEU A 26 -17.43 20.54 -40.49
C LEU A 26 -17.46 19.22 -39.71
N ARG A 27 -17.78 18.09 -40.35
CA ARG A 27 -17.73 16.76 -39.75
C ARG A 27 -16.29 16.35 -39.37
N GLN A 28 -15.32 16.63 -40.24
CA GLN A 28 -13.90 16.35 -39.92
C GLN A 28 -13.40 17.19 -38.73
N LEU A 29 -13.74 18.49 -38.69
CA LEU A 29 -13.40 19.37 -37.57
C LEU A 29 -14.09 18.92 -36.26
N ALA A 30 -15.35 18.49 -36.30
CA ALA A 30 -16.05 17.97 -35.14
C ALA A 30 -15.45 16.65 -34.63
N VAL A 31 -15.05 15.74 -35.52
CA VAL A 31 -14.36 14.49 -35.19
C VAL A 31 -12.98 14.76 -34.62
N PHE A 32 -12.20 15.67 -35.19
CA PHE A 32 -10.92 16.09 -34.61
C PHE A 32 -11.06 16.79 -33.28
N GLY A 33 -12.07 17.62 -33.06
CA GLY A 33 -12.40 18.24 -31.79
C GLY A 33 -12.80 17.22 -30.71
N LEU A 34 -13.60 16.20 -31.07
CA LEU A 34 -13.98 15.10 -30.16
C LEU A 34 -12.78 14.21 -29.82
N LEU A 35 -11.90 13.91 -30.79
CA LEU A 35 -10.67 13.16 -30.52
C LEU A 35 -9.68 13.94 -29.64
N ALA A 36 -9.57 15.26 -29.81
CA ALA A 36 -8.72 16.09 -28.96
C ALA A 36 -9.26 16.21 -27.54
N LEU A 37 -10.60 16.25 -27.34
CA LEU A 37 -11.21 16.21 -26.01
C LEU A 37 -11.05 14.84 -25.31
N ALA A 38 -11.06 13.74 -26.08
CA ALA A 38 -10.85 12.39 -25.53
C ALA A 38 -9.38 12.13 -25.17
N ALA A 39 -8.44 12.88 -25.73
CA ALA A 39 -7.00 12.77 -25.42
C ALA A 39 -6.57 13.57 -24.16
N ALA A 40 -7.42 14.43 -23.62
CA ALA A 40 -7.20 15.15 -22.36
C ALA A 40 -7.53 14.23 -21.17
N GLN A 41 -6.77 13.15 -20.98
CA GLN A 41 -6.78 12.40 -19.72
C GLN A 41 -6.19 13.33 -18.65
N PRO A 42 -6.87 13.55 -17.51
CA PRO A 42 -6.25 14.27 -16.42
C PRO A 42 -5.03 13.48 -15.98
N ALA A 43 -3.84 14.01 -16.22
CA ALA A 43 -2.64 13.49 -15.59
C ALA A 43 -2.86 13.63 -14.07
N HIS A 44 -3.07 12.53 -13.38
CA HIS A 44 -3.13 12.51 -11.92
C HIS A 44 -1.76 12.91 -11.39
N ALA A 45 -1.58 14.20 -11.12
CA ALA A 45 -0.40 14.66 -10.40
C ALA A 45 -0.47 14.06 -8.99
N LEU A 46 0.59 13.36 -8.57
CA LEU A 46 0.73 12.89 -7.18
C LEU A 46 0.67 14.09 -6.24
N ARG A 47 0.00 13.93 -5.10
CA ARG A 47 -0.03 14.96 -4.05
C ARG A 47 1.03 14.68 -3.00
N ILE A 48 1.41 15.68 -2.22
CA ILE A 48 2.43 15.53 -1.18
C ILE A 48 2.05 14.41 -0.21
N LYS A 49 0.78 14.27 0.20
CA LYS A 49 0.30 13.19 1.09
C LYS A 49 0.50 11.77 0.56
N GLU A 50 0.69 11.60 -0.74
CA GLU A 50 0.92 10.28 -1.34
C GLU A 50 2.40 9.87 -1.29
N VAL A 51 3.31 10.84 -1.15
CA VAL A 51 4.77 10.62 -1.13
C VAL A 51 5.44 10.95 0.21
N ALA A 52 4.75 11.68 1.08
CA ALA A 52 5.27 12.11 2.37
C ALA A 52 4.20 12.06 3.46
N ALA A 53 4.64 11.89 4.71
CA ALA A 53 3.81 11.97 5.90
C ALA A 53 4.45 12.93 6.91
N VAL A 54 3.63 13.53 7.77
CA VAL A 54 4.12 14.39 8.86
C VAL A 54 4.87 13.54 9.87
N GLN A 55 6.12 13.90 10.15
CA GLN A 55 6.97 13.16 11.08
C GLN A 55 6.44 13.27 12.51
N GLY A 56 6.43 12.15 13.23
CA GLY A 56 5.86 12.08 14.59
C GLY A 56 4.39 11.63 14.61
N VAL A 57 3.68 11.69 13.48
CA VAL A 57 2.31 11.16 13.34
C VAL A 57 2.40 9.70 12.90
N ARG A 58 2.32 8.78 13.87
CA ARG A 58 2.39 7.34 13.60
C ARG A 58 1.49 6.56 14.54
N SER A 59 1.06 5.39 14.11
CA SER A 59 0.47 4.42 15.03
C SER A 59 1.55 3.76 15.88
N ASN A 60 1.21 3.46 17.14
CA ASN A 60 2.09 2.81 18.09
C ASN A 60 1.59 1.39 18.37
N GLN A 61 2.52 0.43 18.39
CA GLN A 61 2.19 -0.94 18.73
C GLN A 61 2.09 -1.08 20.25
N LEU A 62 1.00 -1.68 20.72
CA LEU A 62 0.79 -2.04 22.09
C LEU A 62 0.82 -3.55 22.25
N THR A 63 1.40 -4.01 23.34
CA THR A 63 1.46 -5.42 23.69
C THR A 63 1.06 -5.64 25.14
N GLY A 64 0.38 -6.74 25.42
CA GLY A 64 0.01 -7.15 26.75
C GLY A 64 0.05 -8.66 26.91
N TYR A 65 0.11 -9.10 28.14
CA TYR A 65 0.01 -10.49 28.53
C TYR A 65 -1.27 -10.67 29.33
N GLY A 66 -2.13 -11.59 28.90
CA GLY A 66 -3.44 -11.77 29.48
C GLY A 66 -3.88 -13.22 29.57
N LEU A 67 -5.09 -13.39 30.06
CA LEU A 67 -5.77 -14.68 30.15
C LEU A 67 -7.10 -14.63 29.40
N VAL A 68 -7.38 -15.68 28.65
CA VAL A 68 -8.70 -15.95 28.08
C VAL A 68 -9.35 -17.05 28.91
N VAL A 69 -10.54 -16.81 29.37
CA VAL A 69 -11.33 -17.72 30.24
C VAL A 69 -12.61 -18.15 29.53
N GLY A 70 -13.27 -19.20 30.06
CA GLY A 70 -14.54 -19.68 29.51
C GLY A 70 -14.40 -20.60 28.30
N LEU A 71 -13.20 -21.16 28.08
CA LEU A 71 -12.94 -22.09 26.99
C LEU A 71 -13.54 -23.48 27.31
N ASP A 72 -14.23 -24.09 26.30
CA ASP A 72 -14.87 -25.42 26.45
C ASP A 72 -13.84 -26.54 26.31
N GLY A 73 -13.03 -26.74 27.33
CA GLY A 73 -11.99 -27.77 27.41
C GLY A 73 -10.84 -27.61 26.39
N THR A 74 -10.80 -26.50 25.66
CA THR A 74 -9.82 -26.23 24.60
C THR A 74 -8.67 -25.33 25.06
N GLY A 75 -8.69 -24.90 26.31
CA GLY A 75 -7.65 -24.07 26.92
C GLY A 75 -6.32 -24.82 27.16
N ASP A 76 -5.43 -24.17 27.88
CA ASP A 76 -4.14 -24.72 28.22
C ASP A 76 -4.26 -25.93 29.18
N GLN A 77 -3.40 -26.89 28.99
CA GLN A 77 -3.24 -27.98 29.95
C GLN A 77 -2.33 -27.48 31.08
N THR A 78 -2.92 -27.02 32.19
CA THR A 78 -2.19 -26.36 33.29
C THR A 78 -1.12 -27.24 33.93
N THR A 79 -1.26 -28.56 33.84
CA THR A 79 -0.22 -29.52 34.26
C THR A 79 1.07 -29.45 33.42
N GLN A 80 0.95 -29.04 32.17
CA GLN A 80 2.07 -28.90 31.25
C GLN A 80 2.50 -27.43 31.04
N MET A 81 1.66 -26.49 31.51
CA MET A 81 1.87 -25.05 31.35
C MET A 81 1.79 -24.35 32.73
N PRO A 82 2.86 -24.39 33.52
CA PRO A 82 2.89 -23.78 34.88
C PRO A 82 2.64 -22.27 34.82
N ILE A 83 3.02 -21.61 33.74
CA ILE A 83 2.83 -20.17 33.55
C ILE A 83 1.35 -19.77 33.53
N THR A 84 0.46 -20.61 32.98
CA THR A 84 -0.99 -20.36 32.97
C THR A 84 -1.55 -20.44 34.40
N THR A 85 -1.09 -21.41 35.20
CA THR A 85 -1.47 -21.53 36.60
C THR A 85 -1.02 -20.34 37.42
N GLN A 86 0.24 -19.93 37.24
CA GLN A 86 0.78 -18.77 37.94
C GLN A 86 0.05 -17.47 37.57
N ALA A 87 -0.22 -17.26 36.30
CA ALA A 87 -0.96 -16.08 35.81
C ALA A 87 -2.36 -16.03 36.42
N MET A 88 -3.06 -17.17 36.50
CA MET A 88 -4.37 -17.26 37.16
C MET A 88 -4.27 -16.95 38.66
N GLN A 89 -3.27 -17.49 39.37
CA GLN A 89 -3.06 -17.21 40.79
C GLN A 89 -2.79 -15.72 41.00
N ASN A 90 -1.94 -15.10 40.22
CA ASN A 90 -1.67 -13.67 40.30
C ASN A 90 -2.92 -12.83 40.06
N TYR A 91 -3.76 -13.21 39.07
CA TYR A 91 -5.02 -12.54 38.83
C TYR A 91 -5.99 -12.65 40.00
N LEU A 92 -6.15 -13.84 40.59
CA LEU A 92 -6.99 -14.06 41.78
C LEU A 92 -6.49 -13.25 43.00
N GLN A 93 -5.17 -13.20 43.21
CA GLN A 93 -4.57 -12.37 44.24
C GLN A 93 -4.86 -10.87 44.04
N GLN A 94 -4.78 -10.37 42.83
CA GLN A 94 -5.15 -8.99 42.49
C GLN A 94 -6.65 -8.73 42.73
N ALA A 95 -7.49 -9.74 42.52
CA ALA A 95 -8.93 -9.68 42.82
C ALA A 95 -9.25 -9.86 44.36
N GLY A 96 -8.23 -9.97 45.21
CA GLY A 96 -8.38 -10.14 46.65
C GLY A 96 -8.67 -11.60 47.12
N ILE A 97 -8.53 -12.56 46.18
CA ILE A 97 -8.75 -13.99 46.48
C ILE A 97 -7.39 -14.67 46.68
N SER A 98 -7.09 -15.14 47.89
CA SER A 98 -5.87 -15.91 48.16
C SER A 98 -6.20 -17.40 48.28
N LEU A 99 -5.46 -18.23 47.55
CA LEU A 99 -5.55 -19.69 47.73
C LEU A 99 -4.84 -20.11 49.02
N PRO A 100 -5.38 -21.11 49.76
CA PRO A 100 -4.72 -21.62 50.95
C PRO A 100 -3.31 -22.14 50.66
N ALA A 101 -2.37 -21.95 51.57
CA ALA A 101 -1.02 -22.48 51.47
C ALA A 101 -1.06 -24.00 51.36
N GLY A 102 -0.43 -24.56 50.30
CA GLY A 102 -0.40 -26.01 50.05
C GLY A 102 -1.55 -26.55 49.18
N ALA A 103 -2.46 -25.68 48.67
CA ALA A 103 -3.46 -26.11 47.73
C ALA A 103 -2.79 -26.59 46.44
N THR A 104 -3.12 -27.81 45.99
CA THR A 104 -2.70 -28.31 44.68
C THR A 104 -3.25 -27.41 43.56
N ALA A 105 -2.39 -27.03 42.63
CA ALA A 105 -2.82 -26.20 41.50
C ALA A 105 -3.97 -26.88 40.73
N PRO A 106 -5.10 -26.18 40.53
CA PRO A 106 -6.24 -26.78 39.84
C PRO A 106 -5.88 -27.15 38.40
N GLN A 107 -6.31 -28.34 37.98
CA GLN A 107 -6.18 -28.76 36.58
C GLN A 107 -7.27 -28.09 35.75
N LEU A 108 -6.96 -26.94 35.22
CA LEU A 108 -7.88 -26.18 34.36
C LEU A 108 -7.65 -26.52 32.89
N LYS A 109 -8.72 -26.56 32.11
CA LYS A 109 -8.73 -26.68 30.65
C LYS A 109 -9.56 -25.60 29.97
N ASN A 110 -10.12 -24.70 30.76
CA ASN A 110 -11.00 -23.62 30.34
C ASN A 110 -10.32 -22.25 30.33
N VAL A 111 -9.00 -22.21 30.51
CA VAL A 111 -8.20 -20.99 30.56
C VAL A 111 -7.00 -21.13 29.63
N ALA A 112 -6.63 -20.06 28.96
CA ALA A 112 -5.43 -19.99 28.14
C ALA A 112 -4.66 -18.69 28.40
N THR A 113 -3.34 -18.79 28.50
CA THR A 113 -2.46 -17.62 28.46
C THR A 113 -2.30 -17.12 27.03
N VAL A 114 -2.41 -15.80 26.89
CA VAL A 114 -2.41 -15.15 25.59
C VAL A 114 -1.49 -13.94 25.55
N ILE A 115 -0.88 -13.72 24.40
CA ILE A 115 -0.36 -12.42 24.03
C ILE A 115 -1.46 -11.60 23.38
N VAL A 116 -1.54 -10.35 23.75
CA VAL A 116 -2.55 -9.40 23.29
C VAL A 116 -1.83 -8.27 22.58
N THR A 117 -2.21 -7.98 21.36
CA THR A 117 -1.60 -6.91 20.57
C THR A 117 -2.68 -5.98 20.05
N ALA A 118 -2.39 -4.68 20.05
CA ALA A 118 -3.25 -3.66 19.48
C ALA A 118 -2.41 -2.60 18.79
N GLN A 119 -3.03 -1.89 17.87
CA GLN A 119 -2.44 -0.75 17.20
C GLN A 119 -3.14 0.51 17.70
N LEU A 120 -2.41 1.33 18.45
CA LEU A 120 -2.89 2.62 18.91
C LEU A 120 -2.73 3.64 17.78
N PRO A 121 -3.83 4.17 17.21
CA PRO A 121 -3.75 5.17 16.15
C PRO A 121 -3.06 6.45 16.63
N ALA A 122 -2.52 7.22 15.70
CA ALA A 122 -2.10 8.57 16.01
C ALA A 122 -3.30 9.40 16.51
N PHE A 123 -3.04 10.29 17.47
CA PHE A 123 -4.05 11.17 18.07
C PHE A 123 -5.18 10.46 18.84
N ALA A 124 -5.03 9.18 19.15
CA ALA A 124 -6.01 8.48 19.97
C ALA A 124 -6.16 9.17 21.34
N GLN A 125 -7.42 9.37 21.75
CA GLN A 125 -7.75 10.03 23.01
C GLN A 125 -8.25 9.01 24.04
N PRO A 126 -8.07 9.28 25.33
CA PRO A 126 -8.65 8.48 26.40
C PRO A 126 -10.17 8.29 26.20
N GLY A 127 -10.65 7.07 26.39
CA GLY A 127 -12.04 6.68 26.19
C GLY A 127 -12.36 6.14 24.78
N GLN A 128 -11.47 6.25 23.81
CA GLN A 128 -11.65 5.63 22.50
C GLN A 128 -11.42 4.12 22.56
N SER A 129 -12.19 3.37 21.78
CA SER A 129 -12.02 1.93 21.62
C SER A 129 -11.14 1.60 20.42
N ILE A 130 -10.33 0.55 20.58
CA ILE A 130 -9.48 0.01 19.52
C ILE A 130 -9.61 -1.50 19.43
N ASP A 131 -9.41 -2.05 18.27
CA ASP A 131 -9.38 -3.48 18.01
C ASP A 131 -8.17 -4.16 18.63
N VAL A 132 -8.38 -5.37 19.12
CA VAL A 132 -7.34 -6.17 19.74
C VAL A 132 -7.20 -7.52 19.05
N THR A 133 -5.98 -7.95 18.87
CA THR A 133 -5.66 -9.32 18.42
C THR A 133 -5.12 -10.11 19.60
N VAL A 134 -5.63 -11.33 19.76
CA VAL A 134 -5.30 -12.24 20.85
C VAL A 134 -4.74 -13.53 20.25
N ALA A 135 -3.59 -13.98 20.73
CA ALA A 135 -2.97 -15.22 20.28
C ALA A 135 -2.51 -16.05 21.49
N SER A 136 -2.78 -17.35 21.46
CA SER A 136 -2.36 -18.27 22.52
C SER A 136 -0.84 -18.36 22.61
N MET A 137 -0.29 -18.23 23.81
CA MET A 137 1.12 -18.47 24.10
C MET A 137 1.38 -19.88 24.65
N GLY A 138 0.32 -20.58 25.04
CA GLY A 138 0.40 -21.91 25.62
C GLY A 138 0.06 -23.01 24.60
N ASN A 139 -0.49 -24.11 25.11
CA ASN A 139 -0.90 -25.26 24.32
C ASN A 139 -2.43 -25.34 24.08
N ALA A 140 -3.12 -24.22 24.20
CA ALA A 140 -4.55 -24.13 23.95
C ALA A 140 -4.87 -24.50 22.49
N LYS A 141 -5.86 -25.37 22.30
CA LYS A 141 -6.28 -25.87 20.99
C LYS A 141 -7.18 -24.87 20.25
N SER A 142 -7.94 -24.07 21.00
CA SER A 142 -8.85 -23.06 20.45
C SER A 142 -9.18 -22.00 21.49
N LEU A 143 -9.29 -20.75 21.04
CA LEU A 143 -9.77 -19.62 21.85
C LEU A 143 -11.25 -19.31 21.59
N LYS A 144 -11.94 -20.12 20.80
CA LYS A 144 -13.34 -19.90 20.42
C LYS A 144 -14.26 -19.92 21.64
N GLY A 145 -15.12 -18.92 21.75
CA GLY A 145 -16.08 -18.76 22.84
C GLY A 145 -15.48 -18.25 24.15
N GLY A 146 -14.15 -18.02 24.20
CA GLY A 146 -13.50 -17.47 25.37
C GLY A 146 -13.64 -15.96 25.48
N THR A 147 -13.46 -15.46 26.69
CA THR A 147 -13.46 -14.04 27.03
C THR A 147 -12.08 -13.64 27.54
N LEU A 148 -11.49 -12.60 26.96
CA LEU A 148 -10.28 -11.96 27.45
C LEU A 148 -10.62 -11.17 28.71
N ILE A 149 -9.92 -11.46 29.83
CA ILE A 149 -10.04 -10.68 31.05
C ILE A 149 -9.22 -9.38 30.93
N ALA A 150 -9.51 -8.41 31.83
CA ALA A 150 -8.86 -7.11 31.83
C ALA A 150 -7.33 -7.24 31.76
N THR A 151 -6.76 -6.78 30.66
CA THR A 151 -5.35 -6.95 30.31
C THR A 151 -4.75 -5.60 29.95
N PRO A 152 -3.75 -5.11 30.72
CA PRO A 152 -3.08 -3.86 30.40
C PRO A 152 -2.22 -4.01 29.14
N LEU A 153 -2.36 -3.07 28.21
CA LEU A 153 -1.56 -2.98 26.99
C LEU A 153 -0.49 -1.89 27.16
N ARG A 154 0.76 -2.28 26.95
CA ARG A 154 1.93 -1.42 27.14
C ARG A 154 2.56 -1.03 25.82
N GLY A 155 3.07 0.19 25.77
CA GLY A 155 3.94 0.65 24.69
C GLY A 155 5.37 0.15 24.81
N ALA A 156 6.22 0.54 23.88
CA ALA A 156 7.65 0.20 23.87
C ALA A 156 8.43 0.83 25.05
N ASP A 157 7.89 1.88 25.65
CA ASP A 157 8.40 2.55 26.86
C ASP A 157 8.01 1.84 28.17
N GLY A 158 7.18 0.80 28.08
CA GLY A 158 6.69 0.04 29.23
C GLY A 158 5.45 0.65 29.92
N GLU A 159 5.01 1.83 29.50
CA GLU A 159 3.83 2.50 30.05
C GLU A 159 2.53 1.88 29.52
N ILE A 160 1.46 1.93 30.34
CA ILE A 160 0.15 1.42 29.97
C ILE A 160 -0.61 2.51 29.21
N TYR A 161 -1.07 2.17 27.99
CA TYR A 161 -1.83 3.06 27.11
C TYR A 161 -3.27 2.64 26.90
N ALA A 162 -3.58 1.35 27.07
CA ALA A 162 -4.95 0.85 26.93
C ALA A 162 -5.20 -0.34 27.85
N LEU A 163 -6.48 -0.60 28.13
CA LEU A 163 -6.95 -1.76 28.86
C LEU A 163 -7.82 -2.61 27.95
N ALA A 164 -7.41 -3.86 27.69
CA ALA A 164 -8.11 -4.78 26.80
C ALA A 164 -8.97 -5.77 27.56
N GLN A 165 -10.23 -5.97 27.10
CA GLN A 165 -11.14 -7.00 27.61
C GLN A 165 -12.24 -7.30 26.59
N GLY A 166 -12.85 -8.48 26.66
CA GLY A 166 -14.01 -8.77 25.81
C GLY A 166 -14.00 -10.16 25.20
N ASN A 167 -15.05 -10.47 24.45
CA ASN A 167 -15.24 -11.78 23.86
C ASN A 167 -14.36 -11.98 22.62
N VAL A 168 -13.64 -13.12 22.58
CA VAL A 168 -12.72 -13.44 21.48
C VAL A 168 -13.50 -14.03 20.32
N VAL A 169 -13.45 -13.35 19.18
CA VAL A 169 -14.00 -13.80 17.90
C VAL A 169 -12.89 -14.51 17.12
N VAL A 170 -13.06 -15.79 16.84
CA VAL A 170 -12.13 -16.62 16.09
C VAL A 170 -12.67 -16.84 14.68
N GLY A 171 -11.92 -16.42 13.67
CA GLY A 171 -12.29 -16.52 12.26
C GLY A 171 -12.11 -17.91 11.62
N GLY A 172 -11.85 -18.95 12.43
CA GLY A 172 -11.64 -20.32 11.98
C GLY A 172 -12.78 -21.27 12.36
N ALA A 173 -12.95 -22.35 11.62
CA ALA A 173 -13.82 -23.46 11.94
C ALA A 173 -13.00 -24.76 12.02
N GLY A 174 -13.21 -25.53 13.08
CA GLY A 174 -12.62 -26.87 13.24
C GLY A 174 -13.69 -27.85 13.64
N ALA A 175 -13.72 -29.00 12.99
CA ALA A 175 -14.56 -30.13 13.37
C ALA A 175 -13.71 -31.39 13.44
N SER A 176 -13.94 -32.23 14.45
CA SER A 176 -13.35 -33.55 14.56
C SER A 176 -14.42 -34.59 14.80
N ALA A 177 -14.49 -35.60 13.97
CA ALA A 177 -15.39 -36.73 14.14
C ALA A 177 -14.72 -38.01 13.63
N GLY A 178 -14.85 -39.11 14.36
CA GLY A 178 -14.43 -40.43 13.92
C GLY A 178 -12.93 -40.55 13.57
N GLY A 179 -12.04 -39.78 14.21
CA GLY A 179 -10.60 -39.80 13.92
C GLY A 179 -10.13 -38.85 12.80
N SER A 180 -11.06 -38.24 12.08
CA SER A 180 -10.75 -37.21 11.07
C SER A 180 -10.88 -35.81 11.66
N LYS A 181 -9.88 -34.95 11.40
CA LYS A 181 -9.84 -33.56 11.81
C LYS A 181 -9.81 -32.65 10.59
N VAL A 182 -10.84 -31.84 10.44
CA VAL A 182 -10.87 -30.76 9.44
C VAL A 182 -10.73 -29.44 10.17
N GLN A 183 -9.71 -28.68 9.84
CA GLN A 183 -9.48 -27.36 10.41
C GLN A 183 -9.27 -26.35 9.26
N VAL A 184 -10.11 -25.33 9.26
CA VAL A 184 -10.00 -24.19 8.36
C VAL A 184 -9.56 -22.99 9.20
N ASN A 185 -8.40 -22.44 8.92
CA ASN A 185 -7.69 -21.40 9.67
C ASN A 185 -7.27 -21.82 11.09
N HIS A 186 -6.42 -20.98 11.72
CA HIS A 186 -5.92 -21.21 13.06
C HIS A 186 -6.98 -20.83 14.10
N LEU A 187 -7.23 -21.73 15.06
CA LEU A 187 -8.17 -21.51 16.16
C LEU A 187 -7.51 -20.92 17.41
N SER A 188 -6.17 -20.87 17.42
CA SER A 188 -5.36 -20.35 18.55
C SER A 188 -5.14 -18.84 18.51
N ALA A 189 -5.71 -18.15 17.52
CA ALA A 189 -5.71 -16.69 17.42
C ALA A 189 -7.12 -16.18 17.12
N GLY A 190 -7.42 -14.97 17.60
CA GLY A 190 -8.71 -14.32 17.41
C GLY A 190 -8.60 -12.81 17.54
N ARG A 191 -9.71 -12.13 17.35
CA ARG A 191 -9.84 -10.67 17.54
C ARG A 191 -10.92 -10.38 18.56
N VAL A 192 -10.74 -9.28 19.26
CA VAL A 192 -11.76 -8.66 20.11
C VAL A 192 -12.06 -7.30 19.47
N PRO A 193 -13.13 -7.17 18.68
CA PRO A 193 -13.52 -5.89 18.08
C PRO A 193 -13.82 -4.88 19.19
N ASP A 194 -13.32 -3.65 19.04
CA ASP A 194 -13.44 -2.59 20.05
C ASP A 194 -13.02 -3.05 21.47
N GLY A 195 -12.12 -4.03 21.53
CA GLY A 195 -11.80 -4.78 22.73
C GLY A 195 -10.83 -4.10 23.67
N ALA A 196 -10.24 -2.97 23.33
CA ALA A 196 -9.44 -2.21 24.27
C ALA A 196 -9.88 -0.75 24.31
N GLN A 197 -9.95 -0.22 25.52
CA GLN A 197 -10.19 1.19 25.77
C GLN A 197 -8.86 1.90 25.99
N VAL A 198 -8.67 3.02 25.29
CA VAL A 198 -7.49 3.87 25.44
C VAL A 198 -7.58 4.61 26.77
N GLU A 199 -6.55 4.48 27.61
CA GLU A 199 -6.46 5.15 28.91
C GLU A 199 -5.54 6.38 28.88
N ARG A 200 -4.56 6.36 27.95
CA ARG A 200 -3.56 7.43 27.81
C ARG A 200 -3.26 7.68 26.34
N SER A 201 -3.22 8.96 25.96
CA SER A 201 -2.74 9.37 24.64
C SER A 201 -1.22 9.35 24.57
N VAL A 202 -0.68 9.07 23.38
CA VAL A 202 0.76 9.24 23.10
C VAL A 202 1.01 10.70 22.74
N PRO A 203 1.91 11.40 23.45
CA PRO A 203 2.28 12.76 23.07
C PRO A 203 2.81 12.80 21.63
N THR A 204 2.20 13.62 20.81
CA THR A 204 2.63 13.83 19.43
C THR A 204 3.18 15.25 19.31
N PRO A 205 4.47 15.46 18.95
CA PRO A 205 5.10 16.77 18.90
C PRO A 205 4.62 17.64 17.72
N LEU A 206 3.37 17.45 17.30
CA LEU A 206 2.80 18.18 16.18
C LEU A 206 2.70 19.68 16.44
N HIS A 207 2.47 20.06 17.70
CA HIS A 207 2.28 21.46 18.11
C HIS A 207 3.53 22.10 18.70
N GLU A 208 4.66 21.39 18.71
CA GLU A 208 5.91 21.89 19.27
C GLU A 208 6.79 22.54 18.19
N GLY A 209 7.41 23.67 18.55
CA GLY A 209 8.35 24.39 17.70
C GLY A 209 7.71 25.15 16.52
N GLU A 210 8.55 25.83 15.75
CA GLU A 210 8.19 26.70 14.62
C GLU A 210 8.19 25.94 13.28
N THR A 211 8.57 24.67 13.28
CA THR A 211 8.71 23.86 12.08
C THR A 211 8.01 22.53 12.22
N ILE A 212 7.54 22.00 11.09
CA ILE A 212 7.14 20.61 10.94
C ILE A 212 8.12 19.89 10.02
N LYS A 213 8.27 18.60 10.18
CA LYS A 213 9.09 17.77 9.31
C LYS A 213 8.20 16.82 8.53
N LEU A 214 8.34 16.82 7.21
CA LEU A 214 7.73 15.87 6.32
C LEU A 214 8.74 14.74 6.06
N GLY A 215 8.38 13.52 6.40
CA GLY A 215 9.15 12.33 6.09
C GLY A 215 8.68 11.72 4.78
N LEU A 216 9.56 11.59 3.78
CA LEU A 216 9.24 10.92 2.53
C LEU A 216 9.12 9.41 2.74
N ASN A 217 8.16 8.79 2.06
CA ASN A 217 7.93 7.33 2.10
C ASN A 217 9.13 6.55 1.55
N ALA A 218 9.80 7.10 0.53
CA ALA A 218 11.04 6.58 -0.05
C ALA A 218 12.16 7.61 0.01
N SER A 219 13.41 7.17 0.20
CA SER A 219 14.58 8.06 0.20
C SER A 219 14.93 8.44 -1.24
N ASP A 220 14.65 9.69 -1.61
CA ASP A 220 15.00 10.25 -2.93
C ASP A 220 15.25 11.76 -2.84
N PHE A 221 16.48 12.17 -3.13
CA PHE A 221 16.89 13.59 -3.11
C PHE A 221 16.13 14.44 -4.15
N GLN A 222 15.76 13.86 -5.28
CA GLN A 222 14.99 14.59 -6.30
C GLN A 222 13.57 14.87 -5.83
N THR A 223 12.91 13.89 -5.25
CA THR A 223 11.57 14.05 -4.67
C THR A 223 11.60 15.02 -3.50
N ALA A 224 12.59 14.93 -2.60
CA ALA A 224 12.75 15.89 -1.50
C ALA A 224 12.88 17.33 -2.00
N ARG A 225 13.73 17.55 -3.02
CA ARG A 225 13.90 18.85 -3.66
C ARG A 225 12.61 19.34 -4.35
N LYS A 226 11.89 18.46 -5.03
CA LYS A 226 10.61 18.81 -5.69
C LYS A 226 9.56 19.22 -4.68
N VAL A 227 9.41 18.46 -3.57
CA VAL A 227 8.49 18.79 -2.48
C VAL A 227 8.82 20.17 -1.90
N ALA A 228 10.09 20.41 -1.54
CA ALA A 228 10.52 21.72 -1.00
C ALA A 228 10.26 22.86 -2.00
N ARG A 229 10.49 22.65 -3.29
CA ARG A 229 10.23 23.65 -4.33
C ARG A 229 8.76 23.97 -4.45
N VAL A 230 7.89 22.98 -4.56
CA VAL A 230 6.43 23.17 -4.69
C VAL A 230 5.86 23.91 -3.49
N ILE A 231 6.31 23.58 -2.28
CA ILE A 231 5.92 24.29 -1.07
C ILE A 231 6.36 25.76 -1.12
N ASN A 232 7.62 26.02 -1.51
CA ASN A 232 8.16 27.38 -1.61
C ASN A 232 7.48 28.20 -2.71
N GLU A 233 7.11 27.61 -3.82
CA GLU A 233 6.37 28.28 -4.90
C GLU A 233 4.96 28.68 -4.47
N ARG A 234 4.32 27.87 -3.63
CA ARG A 234 2.94 28.12 -3.18
C ARG A 234 2.84 29.02 -1.96
N LEU A 235 3.72 28.83 -0.97
CA LEU A 235 3.64 29.45 0.36
C LEU A 235 4.71 30.52 0.59
N GLY A 236 5.62 30.73 -0.35
CA GLY A 236 6.68 31.73 -0.28
C GLY A 236 8.08 31.11 -0.14
N GLY A 237 9.07 31.77 -0.73
CA GLY A 237 10.46 31.31 -0.72
C GLY A 237 11.03 31.17 0.69
N GLY A 238 11.71 30.07 0.98
CA GLY A 238 12.33 29.79 2.27
C GLY A 238 11.41 29.12 3.30
N THR A 239 10.14 28.87 2.97
CA THR A 239 9.20 28.15 3.85
C THR A 239 9.58 26.68 4.01
N ALA A 240 10.11 26.04 2.97
CA ALA A 240 10.51 24.64 3.01
C ALA A 240 11.97 24.45 2.60
N THR A 241 12.67 23.55 3.30
CA THR A 241 14.06 23.16 3.02
C THR A 241 14.18 21.65 3.10
N ALA A 242 14.73 21.02 2.05
CA ALA A 242 15.11 19.62 2.10
C ALA A 242 16.39 19.45 2.91
N LEU A 243 16.32 18.72 4.03
CA LEU A 243 17.47 18.46 4.90
C LEU A 243 18.31 17.30 4.36
N ASP A 244 17.63 16.28 3.86
CA ASP A 244 18.22 15.08 3.28
C ASP A 244 17.27 14.45 2.25
N GLY A 245 17.60 13.28 1.72
CA GLY A 245 16.76 12.56 0.73
C GLY A 245 15.44 12.01 1.29
N ARG A 246 15.17 12.19 2.59
CA ARG A 246 13.97 11.66 3.25
C ARG A 246 13.20 12.69 4.06
N THR A 247 13.84 13.80 4.44
CA THR A 247 13.29 14.79 5.37
C THR A 247 13.20 16.16 4.71
N VAL A 248 12.02 16.73 4.69
CA VAL A 248 11.77 18.12 4.31
C VAL A 248 11.25 18.87 5.52
N GLN A 249 11.97 19.90 5.95
CA GLN A 249 11.58 20.79 7.03
C GLN A 249 10.77 21.95 6.46
N VAL A 250 9.64 22.26 7.11
CA VAL A 250 8.71 23.32 6.67
C VAL A 250 8.40 24.22 7.86
N GLN A 251 8.49 25.52 7.67
CA GLN A 251 8.03 26.51 8.67
C GLN A 251 6.51 26.46 8.78
N ALA A 252 6.01 26.42 10.00
CA ALA A 252 4.59 26.23 10.26
C ALA A 252 4.08 27.24 11.30
N PRO A 253 2.80 27.64 11.22
CA PRO A 253 2.17 28.48 12.24
C PRO A 253 2.25 27.85 13.63
N GLN A 254 2.38 28.67 14.67
CA GLN A 254 2.38 28.20 16.06
C GLN A 254 0.99 27.95 16.61
N ASP A 255 -0.03 28.65 16.08
CA ASP A 255 -1.41 28.43 16.47
C ASP A 255 -1.88 27.03 16.06
N PRO A 256 -2.42 26.21 16.98
CA PRO A 256 -2.82 24.83 16.68
C PRO A 256 -3.84 24.70 15.55
N GLY A 257 -4.83 25.58 15.51
CA GLY A 257 -5.86 25.54 14.46
C GLY A 257 -5.31 25.94 13.08
N ALA A 258 -4.52 27.02 13.04
CA ALA A 258 -3.85 27.44 11.82
C ALA A 258 -2.87 26.39 11.32
N ARG A 259 -2.17 25.67 12.23
CA ARG A 259 -1.24 24.60 11.90
C ARG A 259 -1.91 23.39 11.24
N VAL A 260 -3.07 22.97 11.73
CA VAL A 260 -3.85 21.89 11.12
C VAL A 260 -4.28 22.26 9.71
N ASN A 261 -4.81 23.48 9.52
CA ASN A 261 -5.20 23.96 8.19
C ASN A 261 -4.00 24.05 7.25
N PHE A 262 -2.86 24.51 7.74
CA PHE A 262 -1.60 24.58 7.00
C PHE A 262 -1.13 23.20 6.54
N ILE A 263 -1.17 22.19 7.41
CA ILE A 263 -0.80 20.81 7.07
C ILE A 263 -1.75 20.26 6.00
N ALA A 264 -3.07 20.49 6.16
CA ALA A 264 -4.05 20.06 5.17
C ALA A 264 -3.80 20.70 3.80
N GLU A 265 -3.44 21.99 3.74
CA GLU A 265 -3.05 22.66 2.50
C GLU A 265 -1.77 22.06 1.90
N LEU A 266 -0.74 21.77 2.72
CA LEU A 266 0.49 21.13 2.27
C LEU A 266 0.23 19.75 1.66
N GLU A 267 -0.59 18.94 2.30
CA GLU A 267 -0.89 17.57 1.87
C GLU A 267 -1.60 17.53 0.49
N GLU A 268 -2.39 18.54 0.17
CA GLU A 268 -3.11 18.63 -1.10
C GLU A 268 -2.28 19.22 -2.26
N LEU A 269 -1.08 19.74 -2.00
CA LEU A 269 -0.24 20.32 -3.06
C LEU A 269 0.14 19.27 -4.11
N PRO A 270 -0.11 19.53 -5.41
CA PRO A 270 0.24 18.63 -6.48
C PRO A 270 1.75 18.65 -6.75
N LEU A 271 2.33 17.48 -6.95
CA LEU A 271 3.73 17.30 -7.35
C LEU A 271 3.76 17.06 -8.87
N PRO A 272 4.12 18.05 -9.67
CA PRO A 272 4.25 17.87 -11.12
C PRO A 272 5.44 16.93 -11.41
N ASP A 273 5.32 16.12 -12.46
CA ASP A 273 6.38 15.25 -13.00
C ASP A 273 6.99 14.22 -12.02
N SER A 274 6.25 13.82 -11.01
CA SER A 274 6.69 12.70 -10.18
C SER A 274 6.18 11.39 -10.78
N THR A 275 6.92 10.84 -11.75
CA THR A 275 6.74 9.44 -12.10
C THR A 275 7.20 8.59 -10.93
N PRO A 276 6.37 7.67 -10.41
CA PRO A 276 6.79 6.77 -9.36
C PRO A 276 8.06 6.02 -9.78
N ALA A 277 8.96 5.76 -8.86
CA ALA A 277 10.11 4.90 -9.13
C ALA A 277 9.62 3.58 -9.71
N ALA A 278 10.30 3.11 -10.75
CA ALA A 278 9.95 1.84 -11.37
C ALA A 278 10.12 0.71 -10.34
N LYS A 279 9.05 -0.07 -10.12
CA LYS A 279 9.02 -1.14 -9.12
C LYS A 279 8.40 -2.41 -9.68
N VAL A 280 9.02 -3.53 -9.36
CA VAL A 280 8.56 -4.88 -9.67
C VAL A 280 8.35 -5.62 -8.35
N VAL A 281 7.12 -6.06 -8.08
CA VAL A 281 6.79 -6.84 -6.90
C VAL A 281 6.45 -8.26 -7.34
N ILE A 282 7.11 -9.26 -6.76
CA ILE A 282 6.93 -10.67 -7.11
C ILE A 282 6.55 -11.46 -5.87
N ASN A 283 5.50 -12.27 -5.98
CA ASN A 283 5.20 -13.31 -5.01
C ASN A 283 5.52 -14.70 -5.61
N PRO A 284 6.62 -15.35 -5.18
CA PRO A 284 7.05 -16.63 -5.75
C PRO A 284 6.10 -17.79 -5.40
N ARG A 285 5.30 -17.67 -4.35
CA ARG A 285 4.34 -18.70 -3.93
C ARG A 285 3.08 -18.70 -4.81
N THR A 286 2.59 -17.52 -5.20
CA THR A 286 1.38 -17.38 -6.02
C THR A 286 1.68 -17.19 -7.49
N GLY A 287 2.93 -16.88 -7.85
CA GLY A 287 3.33 -16.52 -9.21
C GLY A 287 2.87 -15.13 -9.66
N SER A 288 2.35 -14.32 -8.74
CA SER A 288 1.88 -12.99 -9.07
C SER A 288 3.04 -12.03 -9.27
N ILE A 289 3.02 -11.28 -10.38
CA ILE A 289 3.98 -10.21 -10.68
C ILE A 289 3.21 -8.92 -10.89
N VAL A 290 3.54 -7.91 -10.12
CA VAL A 290 2.97 -6.56 -10.24
C VAL A 290 4.04 -5.63 -10.79
N LEU A 291 3.73 -4.96 -11.88
CA LEU A 291 4.63 -4.04 -12.59
C LEU A 291 3.95 -2.68 -12.67
N ASN A 292 4.69 -1.60 -12.49
CA ASN A 292 4.25 -0.28 -12.92
C ASN A 292 4.71 -0.02 -14.36
N GLN A 293 4.08 0.93 -15.06
CA GLN A 293 4.32 1.20 -16.48
C GLN A 293 5.72 1.74 -16.80
N ALA A 294 6.49 2.11 -15.79
CA ALA A 294 7.80 2.74 -15.96
C ALA A 294 8.98 1.75 -15.97
N VAL A 295 8.72 0.42 -15.95
CA VAL A 295 9.78 -0.59 -15.89
C VAL A 295 10.35 -0.84 -17.29
N THR A 296 11.60 -0.45 -17.49
CA THR A 296 12.35 -0.67 -18.73
C THR A 296 13.53 -1.62 -18.50
N LEU A 297 13.93 -2.29 -19.58
CA LEU A 297 15.05 -3.22 -19.58
C LEU A 297 16.18 -2.66 -20.45
N GLY A 298 17.42 -2.77 -19.96
CA GLY A 298 18.63 -2.55 -20.72
C GLY A 298 19.04 -3.77 -21.56
N PRO A 299 19.99 -3.61 -22.50
CA PRO A 299 20.55 -4.73 -23.26
C PRO A 299 21.18 -5.76 -22.32
N CYS A 300 20.79 -7.02 -22.48
CA CYS A 300 21.37 -8.15 -21.70
C CYS A 300 21.13 -9.49 -22.39
N ALA A 301 21.93 -10.48 -22.01
CA ALA A 301 21.71 -11.87 -22.39
C ALA A 301 21.73 -12.73 -21.12
N ILE A 302 20.72 -13.56 -20.95
CA ILE A 302 20.54 -14.42 -19.78
C ILE A 302 20.14 -15.81 -20.23
N ALA A 303 20.74 -16.81 -19.64
CA ALA A 303 20.35 -18.19 -19.77
C ALA A 303 19.95 -18.74 -18.38
N HIS A 304 18.77 -19.32 -18.29
CA HIS A 304 18.28 -19.99 -17.07
C HIS A 304 17.57 -21.29 -17.45
N GLY A 305 18.13 -22.41 -17.00
CA GLY A 305 17.62 -23.73 -17.37
C GLY A 305 17.65 -23.93 -18.89
N ASN A 306 16.47 -24.20 -19.46
CA ASN A 306 16.27 -24.36 -20.92
C ASN A 306 15.83 -23.06 -21.63
N LEU A 307 15.80 -21.93 -20.92
CA LEU A 307 15.40 -20.63 -21.45
C LEU A 307 16.62 -19.72 -21.65
N SER A 308 16.73 -19.12 -22.84
CA SER A 308 17.73 -18.09 -23.14
C SER A 308 17.04 -16.84 -23.63
N ILE A 309 17.35 -15.71 -23.00
CA ILE A 309 16.78 -14.39 -23.28
C ILE A 309 17.92 -13.49 -23.75
N THR A 310 17.78 -12.91 -24.93
CA THR A 310 18.70 -11.91 -25.44
C THR A 310 17.92 -10.64 -25.76
N ILE A 311 18.27 -9.55 -25.10
CA ILE A 311 17.73 -8.21 -25.35
C ILE A 311 18.85 -7.39 -25.99
N SER A 312 18.65 -7.00 -27.24
CA SER A 312 19.58 -6.14 -27.98
C SER A 312 18.90 -4.82 -28.34
N SER A 313 19.65 -3.73 -28.25
CA SER A 313 19.19 -2.40 -28.65
C SER A 313 20.12 -1.88 -29.76
N THR A 314 19.58 -1.74 -30.96
CA THR A 314 20.30 -1.17 -32.09
C THR A 314 19.75 0.22 -32.43
N PRO A 315 20.60 1.26 -32.48
CA PRO A 315 20.15 2.59 -32.91
C PRO A 315 19.82 2.55 -34.40
N VAL A 316 18.59 2.91 -34.77
CA VAL A 316 18.18 3.13 -36.15
C VAL A 316 18.24 4.62 -36.40
N ILE A 317 19.19 5.03 -37.25
CA ILE A 317 19.37 6.42 -37.66
C ILE A 317 18.59 6.62 -38.94
N SER A 318 17.51 7.39 -38.88
CA SER A 318 16.81 7.88 -40.08
C SER A 318 17.45 9.19 -40.50
N GLN A 319 18.24 9.15 -41.58
CA GLN A 319 18.78 10.37 -42.21
C GLN A 319 17.83 10.85 -43.30
N PRO A 320 17.49 12.14 -43.32
CA PRO A 320 16.77 12.73 -44.45
C PRO A 320 17.57 12.62 -45.72
N ALA A 321 16.88 12.53 -46.89
CA ALA A 321 17.54 12.54 -48.17
C ALA A 321 18.36 13.84 -48.36
N PRO A 322 19.49 13.79 -49.09
CA PRO A 322 20.28 14.98 -49.38
C PRO A 322 19.42 16.10 -49.96
N LEU A 323 19.54 17.31 -49.40
CA LEU A 323 18.76 18.52 -49.77
C LEU A 323 17.31 18.60 -49.23
N SER A 324 16.86 17.73 -48.35
CA SER A 324 15.59 17.88 -47.62
C SER A 324 15.79 18.63 -46.30
N GLN A 325 14.80 19.46 -45.88
CA GLN A 325 14.84 20.19 -44.60
C GLN A 325 14.43 19.33 -43.41
N GLY A 326 14.61 18.01 -43.42
CA GLY A 326 14.29 17.11 -42.35
C GLY A 326 15.39 17.06 -41.29
N GLN A 327 15.02 16.87 -40.04
CA GLN A 327 15.96 16.62 -38.93
C GLN A 327 16.30 15.13 -38.82
N THR A 328 17.55 14.81 -38.50
CA THR A 328 17.98 13.44 -38.21
C THR A 328 17.29 12.97 -36.97
N VAL A 329 16.47 11.92 -37.02
CA VAL A 329 15.83 11.29 -35.90
C VAL A 329 16.58 9.99 -35.58
N VAL A 330 17.13 9.92 -34.36
CA VAL A 330 17.73 8.70 -33.82
C VAL A 330 16.66 7.99 -33.02
N ALA A 331 16.14 6.87 -33.51
CA ALA A 331 15.24 5.99 -32.79
C ALA A 331 16.00 4.73 -32.34
N GLN A 332 15.84 4.32 -31.09
CA GLN A 332 16.35 3.04 -30.62
C GLN A 332 15.34 1.94 -30.94
N LYS A 333 15.74 0.98 -31.73
CA LYS A 333 14.97 -0.25 -31.99
C LYS A 333 15.53 -1.34 -31.08
N SER A 334 14.73 -1.78 -30.11
CA SER A 334 15.07 -2.91 -29.26
C SER A 334 14.49 -4.19 -29.85
N ASP A 335 15.25 -5.26 -29.84
CA ASP A 335 14.86 -6.58 -30.31
C ASP A 335 15.04 -7.59 -29.16
N ILE A 336 13.98 -8.31 -28.84
CA ILE A 336 13.97 -9.29 -27.75
C ILE A 336 13.83 -10.67 -28.38
N GLN A 337 14.83 -11.52 -28.19
CA GLN A 337 14.81 -12.92 -28.62
C GLN A 337 14.78 -13.83 -27.40
N ILE A 338 13.77 -14.68 -27.29
CA ILE A 338 13.66 -15.70 -26.26
C ILE A 338 13.71 -17.06 -26.95
N LYS A 339 14.71 -17.88 -26.60
CA LYS A 339 14.90 -19.23 -27.12
C LYS A 339 14.66 -20.24 -26.00
N GLN A 340 13.98 -21.33 -26.35
CA GLN A 340 13.81 -22.48 -25.51
C GLN A 340 14.51 -23.68 -26.17
N ASP A 341 15.22 -24.50 -25.40
CA ASP A 341 15.78 -25.76 -25.90
C ASP A 341 14.65 -26.65 -26.43
N GLY A 342 14.70 -26.97 -27.72
CA GLY A 342 13.59 -27.63 -28.44
C GLY A 342 13.02 -26.85 -29.61
N GLY A 343 13.60 -25.67 -29.94
CA GLY A 343 13.40 -24.98 -31.21
C GLY A 343 12.31 -23.90 -31.26
N LYS A 344 11.65 -23.57 -30.15
CA LYS A 344 10.75 -22.41 -30.12
C LYS A 344 11.55 -21.13 -29.89
N VAL A 345 11.50 -20.22 -30.87
CA VAL A 345 12.06 -18.87 -30.77
C VAL A 345 10.91 -17.90 -30.86
N LEU A 346 10.72 -17.10 -29.81
CA LEU A 346 9.74 -16.01 -29.80
C LEU A 346 10.51 -14.70 -29.93
N GLN A 347 10.22 -13.96 -31.00
CA GLN A 347 10.76 -12.63 -31.22
C GLN A 347 9.65 -11.62 -30.89
N VAL A 348 9.93 -10.72 -29.94
CA VAL A 348 9.01 -9.67 -29.53
C VAL A 348 9.50 -8.34 -30.09
N PRO A 349 8.74 -7.70 -30.99
CA PRO A 349 9.17 -6.42 -31.58
C PRO A 349 9.01 -5.26 -30.60
N ALA A 350 10.06 -4.46 -30.54
CA ALA A 350 10.15 -3.05 -30.15
C ALA A 350 9.36 -2.56 -28.93
N SER A 351 9.89 -2.73 -27.77
CA SER A 351 9.99 -1.79 -26.64
C SER A 351 10.61 -2.58 -25.49
N PRO A 352 11.63 -2.09 -24.80
CA PRO A 352 12.27 -2.84 -23.73
C PRO A 352 11.42 -2.81 -22.44
N GLN A 353 10.12 -3.07 -22.56
CA GLN A 353 9.24 -3.14 -21.38
C GLN A 353 9.27 -4.53 -20.78
N LEU A 354 9.46 -4.59 -19.49
CA LEU A 354 9.46 -5.85 -18.74
C LEU A 354 8.15 -6.64 -18.90
N ALA A 355 7.02 -5.94 -19.06
CA ALA A 355 5.72 -6.57 -19.28
C ALA A 355 5.69 -7.50 -20.51
N ASP A 356 6.38 -7.12 -21.59
CA ASP A 356 6.42 -7.90 -22.82
C ASP A 356 7.29 -9.15 -22.64
N VAL A 357 8.41 -9.04 -21.91
CA VAL A 357 9.28 -10.18 -21.59
C VAL A 357 8.55 -11.18 -20.69
N VAL A 358 7.84 -10.69 -19.65
CA VAL A 358 7.06 -11.56 -18.73
C VAL A 358 5.96 -12.29 -19.51
N ARG A 359 5.26 -11.59 -20.42
CA ARG A 359 4.22 -12.22 -21.26
C ARG A 359 4.80 -13.29 -22.16
N ALA A 360 5.94 -13.01 -22.79
CA ALA A 360 6.62 -13.94 -23.66
C ALA A 360 7.12 -15.19 -22.91
N LEU A 361 7.69 -15.02 -21.70
CA LEU A 361 8.12 -16.13 -20.83
C LEU A 361 6.94 -16.99 -20.39
N ASN A 362 5.82 -16.38 -20.00
CA ASN A 362 4.61 -17.12 -19.65
C ASN A 362 4.06 -17.93 -20.84
N THR A 363 4.15 -17.40 -22.06
CA THR A 363 3.74 -18.12 -23.28
C THR A 363 4.61 -19.35 -23.55
N LEU A 364 5.89 -19.29 -23.15
CA LEU A 364 6.84 -20.41 -23.24
C LEU A 364 6.73 -21.39 -22.07
N GLY A 365 5.85 -21.12 -21.09
CA GLY A 365 5.61 -22.02 -19.96
C GLY A 365 6.63 -21.88 -18.83
N ALA A 366 7.28 -20.72 -18.67
CA ALA A 366 8.15 -20.45 -17.54
C ALA A 366 7.38 -20.55 -16.21
N THR A 367 7.98 -21.20 -15.22
CA THR A 367 7.39 -21.30 -13.88
C THR A 367 7.59 -19.98 -13.11
N PRO A 368 6.79 -19.72 -12.05
CA PRO A 368 7.01 -18.55 -11.18
C PRO A 368 8.43 -18.46 -10.60
N GLN A 369 9.05 -19.59 -10.33
CA GLN A 369 10.42 -19.66 -9.81
C GLN A 369 11.45 -19.28 -10.89
N ASP A 370 11.25 -19.71 -12.14
CA ASP A 370 12.09 -19.31 -13.27
C ASP A 370 12.00 -17.81 -13.52
N LEU A 371 10.79 -17.23 -13.47
CA LEU A 371 10.58 -15.80 -13.62
C LEU A 371 11.31 -15.00 -12.53
N LEU A 372 11.25 -15.45 -11.29
CA LEU A 372 11.97 -14.81 -10.19
C LEU A 372 13.49 -14.86 -10.42
N ALA A 373 14.04 -16.04 -10.77
CA ALA A 373 15.46 -16.22 -11.01
C ALA A 373 15.96 -15.36 -12.19
N ILE A 374 15.19 -15.32 -13.28
CA ILE A 374 15.50 -14.50 -14.45
C ILE A 374 15.49 -13.01 -14.09
N LEU A 375 14.48 -12.53 -13.36
CA LEU A 375 14.39 -11.13 -12.97
C LEU A 375 15.48 -10.72 -11.99
N GLN A 376 15.86 -11.59 -11.07
CA GLN A 376 17.01 -11.37 -10.18
C GLN A 376 18.32 -11.31 -10.98
N ALA A 377 18.50 -12.18 -11.98
CA ALA A 377 19.67 -12.15 -12.85
C ALA A 377 19.72 -10.86 -13.69
N ILE A 378 18.59 -10.41 -14.28
CA ILE A 378 18.50 -9.13 -14.98
C ILE A 378 18.85 -7.95 -14.06
N LYS A 379 18.38 -8.00 -12.80
CA LYS A 379 18.68 -6.97 -11.81
C LYS A 379 20.15 -6.98 -11.42
N ALA A 380 20.73 -8.16 -11.17
CA ALA A 380 22.16 -8.32 -10.85
C ALA A 380 23.08 -7.88 -12.00
N ALA A 381 22.65 -8.09 -13.26
CA ALA A 381 23.34 -7.61 -14.45
C ALA A 381 23.19 -6.07 -14.66
N GLY A 382 22.41 -5.37 -13.83
CA GLY A 382 22.16 -3.94 -13.99
C GLY A 382 21.22 -3.57 -15.16
N ALA A 383 20.61 -4.54 -15.81
CA ALA A 383 19.76 -4.34 -16.98
C ALA A 383 18.28 -4.07 -16.60
N LEU A 384 17.88 -4.21 -15.34
CA LEU A 384 16.55 -3.87 -14.86
C LEU A 384 16.55 -2.47 -14.24
N ASN A 385 15.92 -1.52 -14.91
CA ASN A 385 15.74 -0.15 -14.42
C ASN A 385 14.54 -0.06 -13.48
N ALA A 386 14.53 -0.87 -12.43
CA ALA A 386 13.47 -0.90 -11.43
C ALA A 386 14.00 -1.45 -10.11
N GLU A 387 13.30 -1.16 -9.02
CA GLU A 387 13.46 -1.86 -7.75
C GLU A 387 12.73 -3.20 -7.81
N LEU A 388 13.39 -4.27 -7.35
CA LEU A 388 12.81 -5.60 -7.28
C LEU A 388 12.50 -5.94 -5.82
N GLU A 389 11.22 -6.17 -5.52
CA GLU A 389 10.73 -6.58 -4.21
C GLU A 389 10.10 -7.97 -4.29
N VAL A 390 10.42 -8.83 -3.34
CA VAL A 390 9.87 -10.18 -3.22
C VAL A 390 9.01 -10.25 -1.96
N ILE A 391 7.74 -10.66 -2.09
CA ILE A 391 6.76 -10.72 -1.01
C ILE A 391 6.18 -12.12 -0.77
#